data_bb6e0c752fff30795734efe0bd585983
#
_entry.id   bb6e0c752fff30795734efe0bd585983
#
_cell.length_a   1.000
_cell.length_b   1.000
_cell.length_c   1.000
_cell.angle_alpha   90.00
_cell.angle_beta   90.00
_cell.angle_gamma   90.00
#
_symmetry.space_group_name_H-M   'P 1'
#
loop_
_entity.id
_entity.type
_entity.pdbx_description
1 polymer ?
#
loop_
_entity_poly.entity_id
_entity_poly.type
_entity_poly.pdbx_seq_one_letter_code
_entity_poly.pdbx_strand_id
1 'polypeptide(L)'
;MQNRKWLILFAPGLLMLLSLVIAARQLKTSSPALPWDPVATFSILGYDPATGEIGAAVQSRVFSVGNGVLWAEAGVGAVATQAIVDVSYGPQGMALLKQGVSPKDIIKRILDADPDPRPRDWTKKGRQFAVIDAKGEVAAYTGPEATKYAGDKQGKYCTAQGNILAGEAVVANMVKAFEETKGHLSMRLMAALDAGQAAGGDTRGMQSANILIVGKGMGVWLNNDVVLRLQVDDSPEPLKEMRRLVEAWNERRAKNQQRPVG
;
A
#
# COMPACT_ATOMS: atom_id res chain seq x y z
N MET A 1 -41.71 -64.66 -42.66
CA MET A 1 -40.96 -64.72 -41.40
C MET A 1 -39.59 -64.11 -41.68
N GLN A 2 -39.37 -62.86 -41.33
CA GLN A 2 -38.02 -62.25 -41.42
C GLN A 2 -37.90 -61.12 -40.43
N ASN A 3 -37.14 -61.34 -39.49
CA ASN A 3 -36.44 -60.67 -38.40
C ASN A 3 -36.32 -59.14 -38.38
N ARG A 4 -36.98 -58.52 -37.40
CA ARG A 4 -36.62 -57.19 -36.86
C ARG A 4 -35.44 -57.36 -35.89
N LYS A 5 -34.24 -56.98 -36.29
CA LYS A 5 -33.06 -56.79 -35.41
C LYS A 5 -32.27 -55.56 -35.83
N TRP A 6 -32.85 -54.36 -35.64
CA TRP A 6 -32.11 -53.11 -35.83
C TRP A 6 -32.72 -52.02 -34.91
N LEU A 7 -32.51 -52.09 -33.61
CA LEU A 7 -32.92 -50.95 -32.74
C LEU A 7 -32.32 -51.00 -31.35
N ILE A 8 -31.05 -51.35 -31.16
CA ILE A 8 -30.41 -51.22 -29.82
C ILE A 8 -28.92 -50.86 -29.97
N LEU A 9 -28.57 -49.82 -30.68
CA LEU A 9 -27.15 -49.37 -30.75
C LEU A 9 -26.93 -47.86 -30.67
N PHE A 10 -27.96 -47.07 -30.31
CA PHE A 10 -27.78 -45.61 -30.26
C PHE A 10 -27.92 -44.97 -28.85
N ALA A 11 -28.25 -45.73 -27.84
CA ALA A 11 -28.50 -45.17 -26.47
C ALA A 11 -27.24 -44.90 -25.64
N PRO A 12 -26.12 -45.63 -25.70
CA PRO A 12 -24.98 -45.34 -24.82
C PRO A 12 -24.16 -44.12 -25.21
N GLY A 13 -24.07 -43.78 -26.51
CA GLY A 13 -23.30 -42.63 -26.96
C GLY A 13 -23.90 -41.27 -26.60
N LEU A 14 -25.21 -41.16 -26.59
CA LEU A 14 -25.89 -39.89 -26.25
C LEU A 14 -25.87 -39.61 -24.75
N LEU A 15 -25.91 -40.63 -23.91
CA LEU A 15 -25.77 -40.52 -22.45
C LEU A 15 -24.33 -40.17 -22.06
N MET A 16 -23.31 -40.66 -22.78
CA MET A 16 -21.90 -40.31 -22.52
C MET A 16 -21.55 -38.87 -22.94
N LEU A 17 -22.12 -38.38 -24.05
CA LEU A 17 -21.98 -36.99 -24.47
C LEU A 17 -22.71 -36.03 -23.54
N LEU A 18 -23.87 -36.40 -23.00
CA LEU A 18 -24.60 -35.56 -22.04
C LEU A 18 -23.88 -35.46 -20.70
N SER A 19 -23.27 -36.54 -20.22
CA SER A 19 -22.46 -36.55 -19.00
C SER A 19 -21.16 -35.76 -19.14
N LEU A 20 -20.50 -35.78 -20.32
CA LEU A 20 -19.33 -34.93 -20.60
C LEU A 20 -19.67 -33.44 -20.66
N VAL A 21 -20.82 -33.06 -21.20
CA VAL A 21 -21.28 -31.67 -21.24
C VAL A 21 -21.66 -31.16 -19.83
N ILE A 22 -22.27 -32.03 -18.99
CA ILE A 22 -22.57 -31.68 -17.61
C ILE A 22 -21.29 -31.57 -16.77
N ALA A 23 -20.30 -32.45 -16.94
CA ALA A 23 -19.00 -32.38 -16.29
C ALA A 23 -18.21 -31.14 -16.73
N ALA A 24 -18.27 -30.77 -18.02
CA ALA A 24 -17.65 -29.55 -18.53
C ALA A 24 -18.35 -28.25 -18.03
N ARG A 25 -19.64 -28.31 -17.72
CA ARG A 25 -20.35 -27.17 -17.09
C ARG A 25 -20.05 -27.01 -15.59
N GLN A 26 -19.66 -28.06 -14.90
CA GLN A 26 -19.26 -27.99 -13.48
C GLN A 26 -17.81 -27.54 -13.28
N LEU A 27 -17.01 -27.48 -14.31
CA LEU A 27 -15.65 -26.89 -14.31
C LEU A 27 -15.67 -25.38 -14.53
N LYS A 28 -16.76 -24.68 -14.21
CA LYS A 28 -16.64 -23.27 -13.84
C LYS A 28 -15.97 -23.24 -12.48
N THR A 29 -14.64 -23.33 -12.47
CA THR A 29 -13.84 -23.05 -11.32
C THR A 29 -14.28 -21.69 -10.78
N SER A 30 -15.00 -21.68 -9.66
CA SER A 30 -15.07 -20.49 -8.82
C SER A 30 -13.61 -20.10 -8.59
N SER A 31 -13.21 -18.90 -9.03
CA SER A 31 -11.91 -18.38 -8.63
C SER A 31 -11.79 -18.59 -7.13
N PRO A 32 -10.70 -19.18 -6.63
CA PRO A 32 -10.56 -19.37 -5.19
C PRO A 32 -10.80 -18.03 -4.52
N ALA A 33 -11.57 -18.04 -3.42
CA ALA A 33 -11.77 -16.84 -2.61
C ALA A 33 -10.40 -16.25 -2.29
N LEU A 34 -10.27 -14.93 -2.34
CA LEU A 34 -9.02 -14.29 -1.94
C LEU A 34 -8.76 -14.65 -0.48
N PRO A 35 -7.54 -15.06 -0.12
CA PRO A 35 -7.20 -15.46 1.24
C PRO A 35 -7.07 -14.26 2.20
N TRP A 36 -7.33 -13.02 1.72
CA TRP A 36 -7.16 -11.78 2.47
C TRP A 36 -8.30 -10.81 2.22
N ASP A 37 -8.58 -10.00 3.23
CA ASP A 37 -9.49 -8.86 3.16
C ASP A 37 -8.81 -7.65 2.46
N PRO A 38 -9.61 -6.67 1.97
CA PRO A 38 -9.08 -5.37 1.53
C PRO A 38 -8.12 -4.77 2.56
N VAL A 39 -6.99 -4.24 2.07
CA VAL A 39 -5.98 -3.61 2.93
C VAL A 39 -6.48 -2.22 3.33
N ALA A 40 -7.42 -2.18 4.28
CA ALA A 40 -7.86 -0.95 4.89
C ALA A 40 -6.74 -0.35 5.72
N THR A 41 -6.47 0.93 5.51
CA THR A 41 -5.16 1.49 5.85
C THR A 41 -5.23 3.00 5.76
N PHE A 42 -4.42 3.68 6.54
CA PHE A 42 -4.01 5.03 6.22
C PHE A 42 -2.49 5.13 6.16
N SER A 43 -1.98 5.84 5.18
CA SER A 43 -0.55 6.00 4.93
C SER A 43 -0.21 7.42 4.53
N ILE A 44 1.07 7.78 4.65
CA ILE A 44 1.61 9.06 4.21
C ILE A 44 2.96 8.85 3.54
N LEU A 45 3.20 9.55 2.44
CA LEU A 45 4.49 9.73 1.82
C LEU A 45 4.99 11.14 2.13
N GLY A 46 6.29 11.30 2.39
CA GLY A 46 6.89 12.58 2.74
C GLY A 46 8.31 12.74 2.21
N TYR A 47 8.68 13.98 1.88
CA TYR A 47 10.02 14.38 1.45
C TYR A 47 10.53 15.49 2.35
N ASP A 48 11.81 15.42 2.70
CA ASP A 48 12.51 16.50 3.40
C ASP A 48 13.48 17.21 2.46
N PRO A 49 13.18 18.43 1.99
CA PRO A 49 14.04 19.17 1.06
C PRO A 49 15.37 19.62 1.69
N ALA A 50 15.50 19.63 3.02
CA ALA A 50 16.73 20.03 3.70
C ALA A 50 17.77 18.90 3.69
N THR A 51 17.33 17.64 3.73
CA THR A 51 18.21 16.47 3.77
C THR A 51 18.20 15.64 2.49
N GLY A 52 17.13 15.74 1.68
CA GLY A 52 16.88 14.87 0.54
C GLY A 52 16.31 13.50 0.94
N GLU A 53 15.97 13.30 2.21
CA GLU A 53 15.34 12.08 2.69
C GLU A 53 13.92 11.94 2.14
N ILE A 54 13.58 10.71 1.77
CA ILE A 54 12.24 10.32 1.34
C ILE A 54 11.72 9.32 2.36
N GLY A 55 10.50 9.52 2.85
CA GLY A 55 9.90 8.66 3.86
C GLY A 55 8.49 8.25 3.54
N ALA A 56 8.09 7.13 4.13
CA ALA A 56 6.74 6.59 4.06
C ALA A 56 6.35 6.01 5.42
N ALA A 57 5.08 6.18 5.79
CA ALA A 57 4.56 5.60 7.02
C ALA A 57 3.13 5.08 6.80
N VAL A 58 2.76 4.02 7.52
CA VAL A 58 1.47 3.34 7.38
C VAL A 58 1.02 2.73 8.70
N GLN A 59 -0.30 2.72 8.91
CA GLN A 59 -0.99 1.94 9.94
C GLN A 59 -2.17 1.19 9.34
N SER A 60 -2.46 -0.01 9.83
CA SER A 60 -3.57 -0.83 9.35
C SER A 60 -4.09 -1.80 10.41
N ARG A 61 -5.31 -2.30 10.17
CA ARG A 61 -5.92 -3.42 10.88
C ARG A 61 -5.67 -4.75 10.16
N VAL A 62 -4.48 -4.91 9.56
CA VAL A 62 -4.00 -6.18 8.99
C VAL A 62 -2.67 -6.57 9.61
N PHE A 63 -2.35 -7.84 9.62
CA PHE A 63 -1.05 -8.35 10.06
C PHE A 63 0.06 -7.86 9.12
N SER A 64 1.15 -7.31 9.68
CA SER A 64 2.39 -6.99 8.94
C SER A 64 2.17 -6.14 7.68
N VAL A 65 1.47 -5.00 7.83
CA VAL A 65 1.11 -4.10 6.73
C VAL A 65 2.32 -3.62 5.91
N GLY A 66 3.50 -3.56 6.51
CA GLY A 66 4.74 -3.16 5.85
C GLY A 66 5.16 -4.04 4.67
N ASN A 67 4.67 -5.27 4.59
CA ASN A 67 5.07 -6.22 3.55
C ASN A 67 4.55 -5.90 2.14
N GLY A 68 3.51 -5.07 2.01
CA GLY A 68 2.89 -4.85 0.70
C GLY A 68 2.42 -3.42 0.45
N VAL A 69 2.71 -2.47 1.35
CA VAL A 69 2.19 -1.10 1.22
C VAL A 69 3.28 -0.10 0.84
N LEU A 70 4.47 -0.14 1.45
CA LEU A 70 5.48 0.89 1.30
C LEU A 70 6.67 0.47 0.43
N TRP A 71 7.01 1.33 -0.53
CA TRP A 71 8.13 1.20 -1.45
C TRP A 71 8.89 2.52 -1.46
N ALA A 72 10.22 2.49 -1.28
CA ALA A 72 11.04 3.69 -1.33
C ALA A 72 12.47 3.38 -1.78
N GLU A 73 13.08 4.32 -2.51
CA GLU A 73 14.48 4.27 -2.94
C GLU A 73 15.08 5.66 -2.90
N ALA A 74 16.27 5.78 -2.32
CA ALA A 74 16.95 7.05 -2.13
C ALA A 74 17.29 7.74 -3.45
N GLY A 75 16.95 9.02 -3.56
CA GLY A 75 17.16 9.81 -4.78
C GLY A 75 16.19 9.47 -5.92
N VAL A 76 15.21 8.58 -5.69
CA VAL A 76 14.21 8.16 -6.68
C VAL A 76 12.82 8.60 -6.27
N GLY A 77 12.32 8.14 -5.12
CA GLY A 77 10.97 8.44 -4.64
C GLY A 77 10.40 7.35 -3.76
N ALA A 78 9.08 7.43 -3.54
CA ALA A 78 8.33 6.41 -2.82
C ALA A 78 6.93 6.18 -3.41
N VAL A 79 6.40 4.99 -3.15
CA VAL A 79 5.04 4.58 -3.52
C VAL A 79 4.37 3.94 -2.32
N ALA A 80 3.07 4.19 -2.13
CA ALA A 80 2.23 3.49 -1.17
C ALA A 80 1.03 2.86 -1.89
N THR A 81 0.76 1.56 -1.65
CA THR A 81 -0.31 0.78 -2.32
C THR A 81 -1.25 0.17 -1.28
N GLN A 82 -2.57 0.34 -1.44
CA GLN A 82 -3.55 -0.09 -0.43
C GLN A 82 -4.97 -0.26 -0.98
N ALA A 83 -5.97 -0.49 -0.13
CA ALA A 83 -7.38 -0.75 -0.43
C ALA A 83 -7.59 -2.09 -1.16
N ILE A 84 -8.24 -2.08 -2.31
CA ILE A 84 -8.29 -3.24 -3.22
C ILE A 84 -6.91 -3.32 -3.88
N VAL A 85 -5.91 -3.76 -3.12
CA VAL A 85 -4.50 -3.61 -3.44
C VAL A 85 -4.08 -4.45 -4.65
N ASP A 86 -3.26 -3.86 -5.53
CA ASP A 86 -2.35 -4.58 -6.40
C ASP A 86 -0.92 -4.18 -5.99
N VAL A 87 -0.23 -5.10 -5.32
CA VAL A 87 1.11 -4.87 -4.80
C VAL A 87 2.12 -4.56 -5.92
N SER A 88 1.85 -5.03 -7.14
CA SER A 88 2.72 -4.77 -8.30
C SER A 88 2.81 -3.28 -8.69
N TYR A 89 1.86 -2.45 -8.26
CA TYR A 89 1.91 -1.00 -8.49
C TYR A 89 3.11 -0.35 -7.80
N GLY A 90 3.58 -0.91 -6.67
CA GLY A 90 4.79 -0.46 -5.99
C GLY A 90 6.03 -0.54 -6.88
N PRO A 91 6.51 -1.73 -7.29
CA PRO A 91 7.67 -1.86 -8.16
C PRO A 91 7.48 -1.20 -9.54
N GLN A 92 6.26 -1.20 -10.12
CA GLN A 92 5.98 -0.47 -11.36
C GLN A 92 6.18 1.05 -11.19
N GLY A 93 5.64 1.63 -10.12
CA GLY A 93 5.81 3.05 -9.80
C GLY A 93 7.28 3.41 -9.57
N MET A 94 8.00 2.59 -8.82
CA MET A 94 9.44 2.78 -8.60
C MET A 94 10.25 2.71 -9.91
N ALA A 95 9.90 1.80 -10.82
CA ALA A 95 10.56 1.71 -12.13
C ALA A 95 10.32 2.95 -13.00
N LEU A 96 9.11 3.51 -12.97
CA LEU A 96 8.76 4.74 -13.70
C LEU A 96 9.40 5.98 -13.06
N LEU A 97 9.47 6.06 -11.73
CA LEU A 97 10.22 7.13 -11.03
C LEU A 97 11.69 7.15 -11.43
N LYS A 98 12.35 6.00 -11.54
CA LYS A 98 13.74 5.88 -12.02
C LYS A 98 13.93 6.42 -13.44
N GLN A 99 12.89 6.39 -14.27
CA GLN A 99 12.88 6.95 -15.62
C GLN A 99 12.58 8.45 -15.64
N GLY A 100 12.36 9.09 -14.48
CA GLY A 100 12.01 10.50 -14.36
C GLY A 100 10.56 10.82 -14.76
N VAL A 101 9.67 9.83 -14.79
CA VAL A 101 8.25 10.06 -15.06
C VAL A 101 7.61 10.77 -13.87
N SER A 102 6.76 11.77 -14.13
CA SER A 102 6.09 12.53 -13.06
C SER A 102 5.11 11.66 -12.26
N PRO A 103 4.92 11.92 -10.95
CA PRO A 103 3.95 11.18 -10.13
C PRO A 103 2.56 11.08 -10.75
N LYS A 104 2.05 12.17 -11.35
CA LYS A 104 0.76 12.21 -12.03
C LYS A 104 0.70 11.27 -13.24
N ASP A 105 1.74 11.25 -14.06
CA ASP A 105 1.81 10.39 -15.23
C ASP A 105 2.02 8.92 -14.83
N ILE A 106 2.71 8.66 -13.72
CA ILE A 106 2.84 7.31 -13.16
C ILE A 106 1.47 6.75 -12.78
N ILE A 107 0.67 7.52 -12.04
CA ILE A 107 -0.70 7.13 -11.67
C ILE A 107 -1.48 6.74 -12.95
N LYS A 108 -1.46 7.62 -13.95
CA LYS A 108 -2.18 7.38 -15.21
C LYS A 108 -1.68 6.11 -15.91
N ARG A 109 -0.38 5.97 -16.11
CA ARG A 109 0.21 4.82 -16.85
C ARG A 109 -0.09 3.49 -16.19
N ILE A 110 0.02 3.42 -14.86
CA ILE A 110 -0.25 2.19 -14.11
C ILE A 110 -1.73 1.79 -14.23
N LEU A 111 -2.65 2.74 -14.05
CA LEU A 111 -4.10 2.47 -14.18
C LEU A 111 -4.51 2.10 -15.60
N ASP A 112 -3.94 2.73 -16.62
CA ASP A 112 -4.20 2.41 -18.02
C ASP A 112 -3.70 1.00 -18.37
N ALA A 113 -2.57 0.58 -17.79
CA ALA A 113 -1.96 -0.72 -18.04
C ALA A 113 -2.57 -1.86 -17.20
N ASP A 114 -3.31 -1.57 -16.11
CA ASP A 114 -3.95 -2.61 -15.30
C ASP A 114 -5.04 -3.33 -16.09
N PRO A 115 -4.89 -4.64 -16.38
CA PRO A 115 -5.88 -5.42 -17.12
C PRO A 115 -7.16 -5.69 -16.34
N ASP A 116 -7.23 -5.29 -15.05
CA ASP A 116 -8.32 -5.58 -14.12
C ASP A 116 -8.68 -7.09 -14.08
N PRO A 117 -7.75 -7.96 -13.66
CA PRO A 117 -7.89 -9.40 -13.83
C PRO A 117 -9.06 -10.00 -13.02
N ARG A 118 -9.59 -9.26 -12.07
CA ARG A 118 -10.70 -9.67 -11.19
C ARG A 118 -11.76 -8.57 -11.03
N PRO A 119 -12.43 -8.14 -12.12
CA PRO A 119 -13.28 -6.95 -12.14
C PRO A 119 -14.56 -7.06 -11.29
N ARG A 120 -14.90 -8.28 -10.80
CA ARG A 120 -16.11 -8.51 -10.00
C ARG A 120 -15.88 -8.43 -8.50
N ASP A 121 -14.72 -8.84 -8.03
CA ASP A 121 -14.42 -9.04 -6.60
C ASP A 121 -13.12 -8.36 -6.13
N TRP A 122 -12.28 -7.92 -7.07
CA TRP A 122 -11.02 -7.23 -6.78
C TRP A 122 -10.67 -6.19 -7.85
N THR A 123 -11.65 -5.36 -8.19
CA THR A 123 -11.59 -4.42 -9.33
C THR A 123 -10.54 -3.32 -9.16
N LYS A 124 -9.93 -2.92 -10.27
CA LYS A 124 -9.05 -1.75 -10.31
C LYS A 124 -9.73 -0.43 -9.91
N LYS A 125 -11.05 -0.34 -10.01
CA LYS A 125 -11.81 0.82 -9.54
C LYS A 125 -11.78 0.97 -8.02
N GLY A 126 -11.40 -0.06 -7.28
CA GLY A 126 -11.20 -0.04 -5.83
C GLY A 126 -9.75 0.22 -5.42
N ARG A 127 -8.78 0.38 -6.35
CA ARG A 127 -7.37 0.66 -6.03
C ARG A 127 -7.22 2.00 -5.31
N GLN A 128 -6.23 2.06 -4.41
CA GLN A 128 -5.76 3.32 -3.84
C GLN A 128 -4.24 3.27 -3.75
N PHE A 129 -3.56 4.27 -4.31
CA PHE A 129 -2.11 4.37 -4.24
C PHE A 129 -1.64 5.80 -4.42
N ALA A 130 -0.44 6.08 -3.94
CA ALA A 130 0.19 7.38 -4.00
C ALA A 130 1.65 7.25 -4.40
N VAL A 131 2.18 8.32 -5.01
CA VAL A 131 3.55 8.43 -5.48
C VAL A 131 4.12 9.77 -5.04
N ILE A 132 5.37 9.78 -4.58
CA ILE A 132 6.19 10.97 -4.36
C ILE A 132 7.53 10.78 -5.07
N ASP A 133 8.03 11.81 -5.76
CA ASP A 133 9.36 11.77 -6.38
C ASP A 133 10.46 12.38 -5.47
N ALA A 134 11.71 12.35 -5.94
CA ALA A 134 12.85 12.91 -5.23
C ALA A 134 12.93 14.45 -5.22
N LYS A 135 11.92 15.14 -5.77
CA LYS A 135 11.75 16.60 -5.69
C LYS A 135 10.62 16.98 -4.74
N GLY A 136 9.89 15.98 -4.24
CA GLY A 136 8.72 16.17 -3.38
C GLY A 136 7.43 16.47 -4.16
N GLU A 137 7.42 16.24 -5.49
CA GLU A 137 6.15 16.24 -6.25
C GLU A 137 5.34 15.00 -5.90
N VAL A 138 4.04 15.16 -5.75
CA VAL A 138 3.14 14.10 -5.28
C VAL A 138 1.95 13.91 -6.20
N ALA A 139 1.44 12.69 -6.24
CA ALA A 139 0.14 12.37 -6.80
C ALA A 139 -0.49 11.19 -6.04
N ALA A 140 -1.81 11.17 -5.95
CA ALA A 140 -2.56 10.07 -5.36
C ALA A 140 -3.78 9.71 -6.21
N TYR A 141 -4.22 8.47 -6.09
CA TYR A 141 -5.44 7.95 -6.69
C TYR A 141 -6.23 7.20 -5.63
N THR A 142 -7.47 7.60 -5.46
CA THR A 142 -8.47 6.88 -4.69
C THR A 142 -9.60 6.48 -5.63
N GLY A 143 -9.71 5.20 -5.93
CA GLY A 143 -10.70 4.68 -6.86
C GLY A 143 -12.14 4.84 -6.34
N PRO A 144 -13.13 5.03 -7.25
CA PRO A 144 -14.52 5.30 -6.86
C PRO A 144 -15.18 4.15 -6.10
N GLU A 145 -14.66 2.93 -6.22
CA GLU A 145 -15.13 1.73 -5.52
C GLU A 145 -14.24 1.36 -4.33
N ALA A 146 -13.28 2.20 -3.92
CA ALA A 146 -12.58 2.03 -2.67
C ALA A 146 -13.54 2.14 -1.48
N THR A 147 -13.41 1.25 -0.50
CA THR A 147 -14.34 1.15 0.64
C THR A 147 -14.30 2.41 1.49
N LYS A 148 -15.44 3.06 1.66
CA LYS A 148 -15.59 4.37 2.32
C LYS A 148 -15.58 4.27 3.86
N TYR A 149 -15.17 5.37 4.56
CA TYR A 149 -14.66 6.55 3.86
C TYR A 149 -13.28 6.23 3.24
N ALA A 150 -13.09 6.65 2.00
CA ALA A 150 -11.80 6.57 1.32
C ALA A 150 -11.49 7.92 0.65
N GLY A 151 -10.23 8.36 0.74
CA GLY A 151 -9.80 9.64 0.18
C GLY A 151 -8.30 9.86 0.36
N ASP A 152 -7.83 10.97 -0.19
CA ASP A 152 -6.46 11.44 -0.06
C ASP A 152 -6.41 12.96 0.16
N LYS A 153 -5.30 13.42 0.71
CA LYS A 153 -4.97 14.83 0.90
C LYS A 153 -3.52 15.05 0.55
N GLN A 154 -3.28 16.00 -0.33
CA GLN A 154 -1.92 16.41 -0.69
C GLN A 154 -1.55 17.69 0.07
N GLY A 155 -0.28 17.77 0.49
CA GLY A 155 0.33 18.90 1.15
C GLY A 155 1.69 19.24 0.53
N LYS A 156 2.41 20.17 1.14
CA LYS A 156 3.74 20.54 0.70
C LYS A 156 4.71 19.41 1.03
N TYR A 157 5.24 18.75 -0.01
CA TYR A 157 6.17 17.63 0.10
C TYR A 157 5.60 16.39 0.80
N CYS A 158 4.27 16.20 0.79
CA CYS A 158 3.64 15.01 1.33
C CYS A 158 2.27 14.71 0.69
N THR A 159 1.85 13.46 0.80
CA THR A 159 0.48 13.03 0.47
C THR A 159 0.04 11.96 1.46
N ALA A 160 -1.13 12.15 2.06
CA ALA A 160 -1.78 11.17 2.92
C ALA A 160 -3.01 10.59 2.22
N GLN A 161 -3.23 9.29 2.35
CA GLN A 161 -4.36 8.58 1.77
C GLN A 161 -4.83 7.49 2.72
N GLY A 162 -6.11 7.12 2.59
CA GLY A 162 -6.67 6.05 3.41
C GLY A 162 -8.04 5.58 2.92
N ASN A 163 -8.44 4.43 3.43
CA ASN A 163 -9.73 3.81 3.15
C ASN A 163 -10.28 3.12 4.41
N ILE A 164 -11.59 2.91 4.48
CA ILE A 164 -12.33 2.45 5.67
C ILE A 164 -12.06 3.38 6.88
N LEU A 165 -11.90 4.66 6.62
CA LEU A 165 -11.58 5.67 7.63
C LEU A 165 -12.85 6.18 8.33
N ALA A 166 -12.65 6.74 9.52
CA ALA A 166 -13.71 7.44 10.24
C ALA A 166 -14.25 8.66 9.47
N GLY A 167 -13.43 9.28 8.61
CA GLY A 167 -13.84 10.41 7.77
C GLY A 167 -12.67 11.15 7.14
N GLU A 168 -12.97 12.22 6.41
CA GLU A 168 -12.00 13.09 5.73
C GLU A 168 -10.95 13.69 6.69
N ALA A 169 -11.35 13.98 7.93
CA ALA A 169 -10.46 14.54 8.94
C ALA A 169 -9.20 13.71 9.19
N VAL A 170 -9.23 12.39 8.93
CA VAL A 170 -8.08 11.51 9.12
C VAL A 170 -6.93 11.97 8.25
N VAL A 171 -7.10 12.00 6.92
CA VAL A 171 -6.03 12.39 5.99
C VAL A 171 -5.70 13.87 6.06
N ALA A 172 -6.68 14.73 6.35
CA ALA A 172 -6.46 16.16 6.49
C ALA A 172 -5.55 16.47 7.71
N ASN A 173 -5.82 15.85 8.86
CA ASN A 173 -5.01 16.03 10.07
C ASN A 173 -3.62 15.40 9.94
N MET A 174 -3.48 14.30 9.18
CA MET A 174 -2.17 13.71 8.86
C MET A 174 -1.27 14.70 8.12
N VAL A 175 -1.79 15.33 7.06
CA VAL A 175 -1.04 16.34 6.28
C VAL A 175 -0.68 17.53 7.15
N LYS A 176 -1.64 18.07 7.90
CA LYS A 176 -1.42 19.21 8.81
C LYS A 176 -0.31 18.89 9.84
N ALA A 177 -0.40 17.75 10.51
CA ALA A 177 0.59 17.36 11.51
C ALA A 177 1.98 17.15 10.88
N PHE A 178 2.07 16.58 9.68
CA PHE A 178 3.33 16.43 8.96
C PHE A 178 3.99 17.79 8.65
N GLU A 179 3.21 18.78 8.23
CA GLU A 179 3.71 20.11 7.85
C GLU A 179 4.12 20.95 9.08
N GLU A 180 3.34 20.88 10.17
CA GLU A 180 3.56 21.66 11.39
C GLU A 180 4.66 21.09 12.29
N THR A 181 4.89 19.77 12.27
CA THR A 181 5.88 19.11 13.13
C THR A 181 7.29 19.44 12.68
N LYS A 182 8.13 19.83 13.64
CA LYS A 182 9.58 20.11 13.42
C LYS A 182 10.43 18.89 13.73
N GLY A 183 11.66 18.93 13.24
CA GLY A 183 12.66 17.87 13.49
C GLY A 183 12.78 16.89 12.33
N HIS A 184 13.38 15.76 12.60
CA HIS A 184 13.68 14.73 11.61
C HIS A 184 12.42 14.15 10.97
N LEU A 185 12.55 13.71 9.71
CA LEU A 185 11.42 13.15 8.93
C LEU A 185 10.66 12.04 9.68
N SER A 186 11.35 11.23 10.49
CA SER A 186 10.71 10.19 11.32
C SER A 186 9.70 10.75 12.33
N MET A 187 9.97 11.90 12.94
CA MET A 187 9.06 12.55 13.88
C MET A 187 7.84 13.12 13.15
N ARG A 188 8.05 13.70 11.97
CA ARG A 188 6.98 14.25 11.12
C ARG A 188 6.03 13.15 10.63
N LEU A 189 6.57 12.01 10.17
CA LEU A 189 5.81 10.84 9.75
C LEU A 189 5.02 10.22 10.93
N MET A 190 5.66 10.11 12.11
CA MET A 190 4.99 9.59 13.31
C MET A 190 3.85 10.49 13.74
N ALA A 191 4.08 11.83 13.79
CA ALA A 191 3.04 12.80 14.13
C ALA A 191 1.85 12.73 13.17
N ALA A 192 2.09 12.48 11.89
CA ALA A 192 1.02 12.28 10.91
C ALA A 192 0.18 11.03 11.23
N LEU A 193 0.80 9.88 11.53
CA LEU A 193 0.07 8.66 11.92
C LEU A 193 -0.77 8.88 13.19
N ASP A 194 -0.21 9.56 14.20
CA ASP A 194 -0.93 9.87 15.42
C ASP A 194 -2.12 10.80 15.22
N ALA A 195 -1.95 11.84 14.40
CA ALA A 195 -3.03 12.77 14.08
C ALA A 195 -4.15 12.07 13.29
N GLY A 196 -3.80 11.17 12.39
CA GLY A 196 -4.76 10.33 11.68
C GLY A 196 -5.54 9.43 12.63
N GLN A 197 -4.84 8.75 13.55
CA GLN A 197 -5.47 7.89 14.55
C GLN A 197 -6.35 8.70 15.53
N ALA A 198 -5.89 9.87 15.98
CA ALA A 198 -6.67 10.75 16.86
C ALA A 198 -7.96 11.28 16.19
N ALA A 199 -7.97 11.38 14.86
CA ALA A 199 -9.16 11.72 14.05
C ALA A 199 -10.10 10.52 13.80
N GLY A 200 -9.84 9.37 14.42
CA GLY A 200 -10.65 8.16 14.33
C GLY A 200 -10.03 7.02 13.50
N GLY A 201 -8.98 7.30 12.71
CA GLY A 201 -8.19 6.30 11.98
C GLY A 201 -8.99 5.31 11.13
N ASP A 202 -8.53 4.07 11.10
CA ASP A 202 -9.23 2.92 10.54
C ASP A 202 -10.40 2.50 11.47
N THR A 203 -11.63 2.50 10.95
CA THR A 203 -12.82 2.18 11.76
C THR A 203 -12.85 0.77 12.32
N ARG A 204 -12.02 -0.14 11.83
CA ARG A 204 -11.85 -1.49 12.34
C ARG A 204 -10.87 -1.58 13.52
N GLY A 205 -10.08 -0.50 13.75
CA GLY A 205 -9.04 -0.45 14.78
C GLY A 205 -7.62 -0.56 14.21
N MET A 206 -6.69 -1.06 15.01
CA MET A 206 -5.26 -1.13 14.71
C MET A 206 -4.73 -2.54 14.87
N GLN A 207 -3.66 -2.90 14.14
CA GLN A 207 -2.91 -4.15 14.34
C GLN A 207 -1.42 -4.00 14.02
N SER A 208 -1.07 -3.28 12.96
CA SER A 208 0.32 -3.14 12.54
C SER A 208 0.64 -1.72 12.08
N ALA A 209 1.94 -1.37 12.07
CA ALA A 209 2.44 -0.10 11.57
C ALA A 209 3.85 -0.27 10.97
N ASN A 210 4.20 0.57 10.00
CA ASN A 210 5.54 0.59 9.41
C ASN A 210 5.97 2.03 9.12
N ILE A 211 7.27 2.31 9.29
CA ILE A 211 7.95 3.54 8.83
C ILE A 211 9.20 3.12 8.05
N LEU A 212 9.35 3.67 6.85
CA LEU A 212 10.51 3.50 6.00
C LEU A 212 11.04 4.87 5.59
N ILE A 213 12.34 5.14 5.83
CA ILE A 213 13.02 6.37 5.39
C ILE A 213 14.29 5.98 4.66
N VAL A 214 14.51 6.58 3.50
CA VAL A 214 15.69 6.38 2.68
C VAL A 214 16.38 7.72 2.37
N GLY A 215 17.69 7.71 2.27
CA GLY A 215 18.51 8.87 1.93
C GLY A 215 19.86 8.39 1.39
N LYS A 216 20.36 9.03 0.33
CA LYS A 216 21.54 8.58 -0.39
C LYS A 216 22.79 8.59 0.48
N GLY A 217 23.35 7.40 0.76
CA GLY A 217 24.50 7.21 1.64
C GLY A 217 24.28 7.56 3.11
N MET A 218 23.02 7.73 3.53
CA MET A 218 22.67 8.18 4.90
C MET A 218 22.27 7.04 5.83
N GLY A 219 22.21 5.81 5.32
CA GLY A 219 21.84 4.64 6.11
C GLY A 219 22.92 4.19 7.09
N VAL A 220 22.54 3.29 7.96
CA VAL A 220 23.47 2.67 8.94
C VAL A 220 24.42 1.73 8.18
N TRP A 221 25.72 1.78 8.53
CA TRP A 221 26.81 1.06 7.90
C TRP A 221 27.13 1.50 6.47
N LEU A 222 28.16 0.91 5.87
CA LEU A 222 28.65 1.27 4.55
C LEU A 222 27.67 0.86 3.44
N ASN A 223 27.55 1.73 2.43
CA ASN A 223 26.77 1.47 1.21
C ASN A 223 25.28 1.17 1.46
N ASN A 224 24.70 1.80 2.47
CA ASN A 224 23.30 1.64 2.83
C ASN A 224 22.55 2.97 2.70
N ASP A 225 21.48 2.97 1.94
CA ASP A 225 20.60 4.12 1.73
C ASP A 225 19.36 4.07 2.67
N VAL A 226 19.17 3.00 3.44
CA VAL A 226 18.07 2.91 4.40
C VAL A 226 18.45 3.61 5.70
N VAL A 227 17.87 4.77 5.92
CA VAL A 227 18.07 5.60 7.12
C VAL A 227 17.36 5.00 8.32
N LEU A 228 16.11 4.59 8.10
CA LEU A 228 15.28 4.00 9.14
C LEU A 228 14.27 3.03 8.52
N ARG A 229 14.15 1.84 9.11
CA ARG A 229 13.06 0.91 8.86
C ARG A 229 12.58 0.37 10.18
N LEU A 230 11.35 0.72 10.55
CA LEU A 230 10.67 0.23 11.75
C LEU A 230 9.38 -0.47 11.35
N GLN A 231 9.11 -1.61 11.96
CA GLN A 231 7.92 -2.39 11.68
C GLN A 231 7.38 -3.00 12.98
N VAL A 232 6.10 -2.79 13.21
CA VAL A 232 5.31 -3.45 14.25
C VAL A 232 4.29 -4.31 13.53
N ASP A 233 4.49 -5.62 13.54
CA ASP A 233 3.73 -6.56 12.71
C ASP A 233 2.39 -6.94 13.28
N ASP A 234 2.32 -7.05 14.63
CA ASP A 234 1.12 -7.44 15.35
C ASP A 234 1.14 -6.85 16.77
N SER A 235 0.21 -5.94 17.04
CA SER A 235 0.05 -5.30 18.35
C SER A 235 -1.34 -4.68 18.46
N PRO A 236 -1.97 -4.70 19.65
CA PRO A 236 -3.19 -3.93 19.90
C PRO A 236 -2.94 -2.41 19.92
N GLU A 237 -1.70 -1.95 20.15
CA GLU A 237 -1.30 -0.55 20.20
C GLU A 237 -0.05 -0.28 19.31
N PRO A 238 -0.12 -0.56 17.98
CA PRO A 238 1.07 -0.52 17.13
C PRO A 238 1.69 0.88 17.03
N LEU A 239 0.88 1.94 17.09
CA LEU A 239 1.39 3.33 17.03
C LEU A 239 2.11 3.73 18.31
N LYS A 240 1.70 3.24 19.47
CA LYS A 240 2.40 3.47 20.73
C LYS A 240 3.81 2.85 20.72
N GLU A 241 3.91 1.62 20.26
CA GLU A 241 5.20 0.95 20.08
C GLU A 241 6.05 1.60 19.00
N MET A 242 5.45 1.97 17.86
CA MET A 242 6.14 2.68 16.79
C MET A 242 6.72 4.01 17.28
N ARG A 243 5.97 4.79 18.06
CA ARG A 243 6.43 6.03 18.67
C ARG A 243 7.64 5.78 19.56
N ARG A 244 7.57 4.81 20.47
CA ARG A 244 8.68 4.44 21.34
C ARG A 244 9.95 4.12 20.55
N LEU A 245 9.82 3.39 19.43
CA LEU A 245 10.94 3.05 18.55
C LEU A 245 11.51 4.28 17.82
N VAL A 246 10.65 5.18 17.33
CA VAL A 246 11.05 6.44 16.68
C VAL A 246 11.80 7.34 17.67
N GLU A 247 11.32 7.49 18.89
CA GLU A 247 11.96 8.30 19.95
C GLU A 247 13.33 7.69 20.32
N ALA A 248 13.39 6.40 20.57
CA ALA A 248 14.64 5.71 20.89
C ALA A 248 15.70 5.82 19.76
N TRP A 249 15.27 5.78 18.50
CA TRP A 249 16.15 5.98 17.36
C TRP A 249 16.67 7.43 17.30
N ASN A 250 15.80 8.44 17.48
CA ASN A 250 16.19 9.85 17.47
C ASN A 250 17.17 10.18 18.62
N GLU A 251 16.97 9.64 19.80
CA GLU A 251 17.91 9.80 20.93
C GLU A 251 19.30 9.22 20.60
N ARG A 252 19.37 8.04 19.99
CA ARG A 252 20.64 7.45 19.56
C ARG A 252 21.32 8.27 18.48
N ARG A 253 20.54 8.77 17.50
CA ARG A 253 21.04 9.64 16.44
C ARG A 253 21.64 10.92 17.02
N ALA A 254 20.96 11.59 17.94
CA ALA A 254 21.47 12.78 18.60
C ALA A 254 22.78 12.54 19.37
N LYS A 255 22.86 11.42 20.11
CA LYS A 255 24.10 11.02 20.81
C LYS A 255 25.28 10.74 19.85
N ASN A 256 25.01 10.15 18.69
CA ASN A 256 26.05 9.85 17.70
C ASN A 256 26.57 11.12 17.02
N GLN A 257 25.71 12.12 16.78
CA GLN A 257 26.11 13.42 16.21
C GLN A 257 26.98 14.25 17.17
N GLN A 258 26.91 14.01 18.47
CA GLN A 258 27.72 14.70 19.49
C GLN A 258 29.08 14.02 19.76
N ARG A 259 29.35 12.86 19.18
CA ARG A 259 30.65 12.20 19.33
C ARG A 259 31.67 12.94 18.48
N PRO A 260 32.83 13.39 19.09
CA PRO A 260 33.92 13.97 18.31
C PRO A 260 34.38 12.94 17.28
N VAL A 261 34.61 13.42 16.06
CA VAL A 261 35.29 12.65 15.02
C VAL A 261 36.73 12.47 15.52
N GLY A 262 37.08 11.24 15.93
CA GLY A 262 38.42 10.87 16.36
C GLY A 262 39.35 10.73 15.15
#